data_27b5eff0be0cf1adfb2aed5a84ceee83
#
_entry.id   27b5eff0be0cf1adfb2aed5a84ceee83
#
_cell.length_a   1.000
_cell.length_b   1.000
_cell.length_c   1.000
_cell.angle_alpha   90.00
_cell.angle_beta   90.00
_cell.angle_gamma   90.00
#
_symmetry.space_group_name_H-M   'P 1'
#
loop_
_entity.id
_entity.type
_entity.pdbx_description
1 polymer ?
#
loop_
_entity_poly.entity_id
_entity_poly.type
_entity_poly.pdbx_seq_one_letter_code
_entity_poly.pdbx_strand_id
1 'polypeptide(L)'
;MQSVIQTLCLPFEIRGASGSYTCPECGGKRKFNINFQKDVFNCPKCGFRGSAFDLWAYYRGIHAADRTELCKAVAKDYHAHTGSAAVKARPKKAVARTVEKEIDVPPADPAVQDKTFRALLAKLSLSESHKENLLARGLSKEAVERAGYVSAPTIGISQITHGLLSNGIRTEGVPGFYKKTQWSFVNYGPGFLIPCRGFDGKIHGLQLRTDKKTYRKLSAGYVPEAAFLKRDNFRHANGTLRKIPRYLTISSYGRPGGTKGITKPHYNPGNGIGNTVIITEGPLKADIISHFTGTASLAVLGVNSISYLPSMLSELRKMGKNLVYTAFDMDMYENPHVTKALSNLNAVISHFGFRYAQLQWDRAYKGLDDYLLSQSQQGETGK
;
A
#
# COMPACT_ATOMS: atom_id res chain seq x y z
N MET A 1 14.14 -13.50 -21.75
CA MET A 1 12.73 -13.78 -22.09
C MET A 1 12.57 -14.19 -23.55
N GLN A 2 13.03 -13.39 -24.50
CA GLN A 2 12.91 -13.71 -25.92
C GLN A 2 13.57 -15.05 -26.29
N SER A 3 14.82 -15.29 -25.87
CA SER A 3 15.51 -16.58 -26.09
C SER A 3 14.73 -17.77 -25.55
N VAL A 4 14.15 -17.64 -24.36
CA VAL A 4 13.34 -18.71 -23.73
C VAL A 4 12.11 -19.04 -24.58
N ILE A 5 11.40 -18.02 -25.04
CA ILE A 5 10.21 -18.17 -25.89
C ILE A 5 10.57 -18.84 -27.20
N GLN A 6 11.65 -18.42 -27.83
CA GLN A 6 12.12 -18.99 -29.12
C GLN A 6 12.62 -20.44 -28.96
N THR A 7 13.44 -20.71 -27.95
CA THR A 7 14.01 -22.05 -27.73
C THR A 7 12.93 -23.08 -27.38
N LEU A 8 11.92 -22.69 -26.60
CA LEU A 8 10.81 -23.55 -26.22
C LEU A 8 9.63 -23.50 -27.22
N CYS A 9 9.77 -22.78 -28.32
CA CYS A 9 8.71 -22.59 -29.32
C CYS A 9 7.37 -22.20 -28.72
N LEU A 10 7.40 -21.29 -27.73
CA LEU A 10 6.20 -20.90 -27.02
C LEU A 10 5.29 -20.02 -27.91
N PRO A 11 3.96 -20.10 -27.76
CA PRO A 11 2.99 -19.40 -28.62
C PRO A 11 2.85 -17.92 -28.22
N PHE A 12 3.97 -17.25 -27.94
CA PHE A 12 4.00 -15.83 -27.55
C PHE A 12 4.70 -15.00 -28.62
N GLU A 13 3.91 -14.31 -29.40
CA GLU A 13 4.40 -13.48 -30.49
C GLU A 13 5.13 -12.24 -29.94
N ILE A 14 6.42 -12.08 -30.30
CA ILE A 14 7.27 -11.00 -29.83
C ILE A 14 7.05 -9.77 -30.71
N ARG A 15 6.20 -8.84 -30.23
CA ARG A 15 5.95 -7.54 -30.89
C ARG A 15 6.32 -6.40 -29.92
N GLY A 16 7.44 -5.74 -30.16
CA GLY A 16 7.90 -4.60 -29.34
C GLY A 16 8.38 -4.97 -27.94
N ALA A 17 8.24 -4.02 -27.01
CA ALA A 17 8.81 -4.11 -25.65
C ALA A 17 8.00 -5.00 -24.70
N SER A 18 6.73 -5.22 -24.97
CA SER A 18 5.83 -6.03 -24.13
C SER A 18 4.64 -6.58 -24.91
N GLY A 19 4.01 -7.65 -24.40
CA GLY A 19 2.82 -8.24 -24.98
C GLY A 19 1.88 -8.83 -23.93
N SER A 20 0.61 -9.04 -24.30
CA SER A 20 -0.40 -9.65 -23.43
C SER A 20 -0.99 -10.87 -24.14
N TYR A 21 -0.90 -12.03 -23.49
CA TYR A 21 -1.20 -13.34 -24.05
C TYR A 21 -2.18 -14.12 -23.17
N THR A 22 -2.60 -15.28 -23.62
CA THR A 22 -3.34 -16.24 -22.79
C THR A 22 -2.40 -16.83 -21.74
N CYS A 23 -2.81 -16.82 -20.49
CA CYS A 23 -2.00 -17.32 -19.39
C CYS A 23 -1.88 -18.84 -19.44
N PRO A 24 -0.67 -19.41 -19.43
CA PRO A 24 -0.49 -20.86 -19.48
C PRO A 24 -0.97 -21.54 -18.19
N GLU A 25 -0.96 -20.84 -17.06
CA GLU A 25 -1.36 -21.37 -15.76
C GLU A 25 -2.89 -21.41 -15.57
N CYS A 26 -3.60 -20.34 -15.92
CA CYS A 26 -5.03 -20.24 -15.63
C CYS A 26 -5.94 -20.08 -16.88
N GLY A 27 -5.40 -20.12 -18.07
CA GLY A 27 -6.14 -19.95 -19.32
C GLY A 27 -6.74 -18.55 -19.54
N GLY A 28 -6.41 -17.57 -18.68
CA GLY A 28 -6.97 -16.21 -18.75
C GLY A 28 -6.55 -15.51 -20.04
N LYS A 29 -7.51 -15.26 -20.95
CA LYS A 29 -7.26 -14.58 -22.24
C LYS A 29 -6.73 -13.17 -22.01
N ARG A 30 -5.62 -12.80 -22.67
CA ARG A 30 -4.96 -11.48 -22.58
C ARG A 30 -4.61 -11.05 -21.15
N LYS A 31 -4.36 -12.01 -20.24
CA LYS A 31 -3.99 -11.74 -18.82
C LYS A 31 -2.53 -12.06 -18.53
N PHE A 32 -1.83 -12.75 -19.43
CA PHE A 32 -0.41 -13.05 -19.28
C PHE A 32 0.42 -11.95 -19.93
N ASN A 33 0.91 -11.03 -19.12
CA ASN A 33 1.71 -9.89 -19.58
C ASN A 33 3.19 -10.23 -19.52
N ILE A 34 3.88 -10.10 -20.66
CA ILE A 34 5.33 -10.29 -20.76
C ILE A 34 5.99 -8.96 -21.09
N ASN A 35 7.01 -8.60 -20.32
CA ASN A 35 7.89 -7.49 -20.64
C ASN A 35 9.22 -8.05 -21.14
N PHE A 36 9.48 -7.91 -22.44
CA PHE A 36 10.65 -8.45 -23.11
C PHE A 36 11.95 -7.68 -22.81
N GLN A 37 11.85 -6.41 -22.41
CA GLN A 37 13.01 -5.61 -22.05
C GLN A 37 13.50 -5.89 -20.63
N LYS A 38 12.56 -6.19 -19.72
CA LYS A 38 12.86 -6.47 -18.32
C LYS A 38 12.99 -7.96 -18.01
N ASP A 39 12.76 -8.82 -18.99
CA ASP A 39 12.79 -10.27 -18.84
C ASP A 39 11.86 -10.83 -17.75
N VAL A 40 10.68 -10.21 -17.59
CA VAL A 40 9.69 -10.60 -16.57
C VAL A 40 8.31 -10.80 -17.16
N PHE A 41 7.50 -11.60 -16.46
CA PHE A 41 6.09 -11.78 -16.78
C PHE A 41 5.21 -11.72 -15.54
N ASN A 42 3.91 -11.44 -15.72
CA ASN A 42 2.90 -11.54 -14.69
C ASN A 42 1.51 -11.78 -15.26
N CYS A 43 0.72 -12.56 -14.54
CA CYS A 43 -0.71 -12.70 -14.78
C CYS A 43 -1.49 -12.12 -13.59
N PRO A 44 -2.22 -11.00 -13.73
CA PRO A 44 -2.98 -10.43 -12.63
C PRO A 44 -4.21 -11.28 -12.23
N LYS A 45 -4.60 -12.26 -13.06
CA LYS A 45 -5.75 -13.12 -12.77
C LYS A 45 -5.41 -14.21 -11.74
N CYS A 46 -4.27 -14.90 -11.90
CA CYS A 46 -3.88 -16.02 -11.01
C CYS A 46 -2.63 -15.75 -10.18
N GLY A 47 -1.97 -14.59 -10.36
CA GLY A 47 -0.74 -14.28 -9.65
C GLY A 47 0.51 -14.95 -10.23
N PHE A 48 0.41 -15.77 -11.29
CA PHE A 48 1.57 -16.38 -11.94
C PHE A 48 2.50 -15.30 -12.48
N ARG A 49 3.71 -15.23 -11.92
CA ARG A 49 4.68 -14.18 -12.21
C ARG A 49 6.10 -14.67 -12.01
N GLY A 50 7.04 -14.08 -12.74
CA GLY A 50 8.44 -14.44 -12.62
C GLY A 50 9.32 -13.78 -13.67
N SER A 51 10.54 -14.30 -13.77
CA SER A 51 11.56 -13.94 -14.76
C SER A 51 11.61 -14.97 -15.90
N ALA A 52 12.51 -14.77 -16.85
CA ALA A 52 12.80 -15.74 -17.89
C ALA A 52 13.18 -17.14 -17.34
N PHE A 53 13.89 -17.18 -16.21
CA PHE A 53 14.23 -18.43 -15.52
C PHE A 53 12.99 -19.16 -15.00
N ASP A 54 12.04 -18.42 -14.44
CA ASP A 54 10.80 -18.99 -13.92
C ASP A 54 9.92 -19.52 -15.03
N LEU A 55 9.91 -18.86 -16.18
CA LEU A 55 9.17 -19.32 -17.37
C LEU A 55 9.79 -20.60 -17.94
N TRP A 56 11.13 -20.66 -18.02
CA TRP A 56 11.84 -21.88 -18.41
C TRP A 56 11.52 -23.03 -17.48
N ALA A 57 11.69 -22.80 -16.16
CA ALA A 57 11.40 -23.81 -15.13
C ALA A 57 9.98 -24.37 -15.24
N TYR A 58 9.00 -23.48 -15.41
CA TYR A 58 7.60 -23.86 -15.57
C TYR A 58 7.37 -24.81 -16.75
N TYR A 59 7.85 -24.45 -17.94
CA TYR A 59 7.64 -25.29 -19.13
C TYR A 59 8.52 -26.56 -19.17
N ARG A 60 9.59 -26.57 -18.40
CA ARG A 60 10.49 -27.73 -18.28
C ARG A 60 10.20 -28.61 -17.06
N GLY A 61 9.24 -28.23 -16.21
CA GLY A 61 8.91 -28.96 -14.99
C GLY A 61 10.05 -29.01 -13.98
N ILE A 62 10.90 -27.95 -13.93
CA ILE A 62 12.04 -27.88 -13.02
C ILE A 62 11.58 -27.28 -11.71
N HIS A 63 11.73 -28.05 -10.62
CA HIS A 63 11.45 -27.62 -9.26
C HIS A 63 12.73 -27.66 -8.42
N ALA A 64 12.87 -26.72 -7.46
CA ALA A 64 13.99 -26.67 -6.53
C ALA A 64 13.53 -26.14 -5.17
N ALA A 65 14.28 -26.47 -4.12
CA ALA A 65 13.94 -26.09 -2.76
C ALA A 65 14.09 -24.58 -2.54
N ASP A 66 15.04 -23.96 -3.20
CA ASP A 66 15.29 -22.53 -3.10
C ASP A 66 15.61 -21.89 -4.47
N ARG A 67 15.67 -20.55 -4.47
CA ARG A 67 15.90 -19.74 -5.68
C ARG A 67 17.27 -19.99 -6.31
N THR A 68 18.30 -20.24 -5.53
CA THR A 68 19.67 -20.46 -6.00
C THR A 68 19.78 -21.78 -6.73
N GLU A 69 19.20 -22.83 -6.15
CA GLU A 69 19.15 -24.15 -6.76
C GLU A 69 18.31 -24.15 -8.03
N LEU A 70 17.16 -23.47 -8.02
CA LEU A 70 16.35 -23.31 -9.23
C LEU A 70 17.13 -22.64 -10.35
N CYS A 71 17.85 -21.56 -10.10
CA CYS A 71 18.66 -20.89 -11.11
C CYS A 71 19.79 -21.80 -11.66
N LYS A 72 20.43 -22.60 -10.80
CA LYS A 72 21.46 -23.55 -11.25
C LYS A 72 20.88 -24.66 -12.11
N ALA A 73 19.76 -25.25 -11.68
CA ALA A 73 19.08 -26.29 -12.45
C ALA A 73 18.60 -25.80 -13.81
N VAL A 74 17.98 -24.64 -13.86
CA VAL A 74 17.52 -24.00 -15.10
C VAL A 74 18.69 -23.67 -16.01
N ALA A 75 19.77 -23.12 -15.50
CA ALA A 75 20.96 -22.81 -16.31
C ALA A 75 21.58 -24.09 -16.91
N LYS A 76 21.69 -25.16 -16.12
CA LYS A 76 22.17 -26.46 -16.62
C LYS A 76 21.28 -27.02 -17.72
N ASP A 77 19.96 -27.03 -17.53
CA ASP A 77 19.02 -27.54 -18.51
C ASP A 77 18.99 -26.66 -19.77
N TYR A 78 19.04 -25.34 -19.62
CA TYR A 78 19.12 -24.39 -20.75
C TYR A 78 20.36 -24.63 -21.62
N HIS A 79 21.54 -24.80 -21.00
CA HIS A 79 22.78 -25.07 -21.72
C HIS A 79 22.74 -26.44 -22.44
N ALA A 80 22.17 -27.45 -21.81
CA ALA A 80 21.98 -28.77 -22.43
C ALA A 80 21.09 -28.70 -23.68
N HIS A 81 20.07 -27.83 -23.66
CA HIS A 81 19.13 -27.67 -24.78
C HIS A 81 19.63 -26.80 -25.92
N THR A 82 20.45 -25.79 -25.60
CA THR A 82 20.90 -24.82 -26.63
C THR A 82 22.26 -25.12 -27.21
N GLY A 83 22.97 -26.15 -26.69
CA GLY A 83 24.35 -26.48 -27.12
C GLY A 83 25.34 -25.32 -26.88
N SER A 84 24.93 -24.29 -26.20
CA SER A 84 25.72 -23.08 -25.97
C SER A 84 26.73 -23.34 -24.88
N ALA A 85 28.00 -23.47 -25.23
CA ALA A 85 29.10 -23.32 -24.28
C ALA A 85 28.90 -22.01 -23.54
N ALA A 86 29.17 -22.01 -22.23
CA ALA A 86 28.99 -20.85 -21.36
C ALA A 86 29.46 -19.55 -22.03
N VAL A 87 28.52 -18.76 -22.55
CA VAL A 87 28.81 -17.44 -23.03
C VAL A 87 29.23 -16.65 -21.77
N LYS A 88 30.58 -16.50 -21.62
CA LYS A 88 31.10 -15.48 -20.71
C LYS A 88 30.31 -14.22 -21.01
N ALA A 89 29.55 -13.77 -20.05
CA ALA A 89 28.74 -12.56 -20.19
C ALA A 89 29.65 -11.46 -20.74
N ARG A 90 29.45 -11.12 -22.02
CA ARG A 90 30.06 -9.90 -22.55
C ARG A 90 29.60 -8.77 -21.68
N PRO A 91 30.50 -8.01 -21.06
CA PRO A 91 30.07 -6.82 -20.35
C PRO A 91 29.32 -5.98 -21.39
N LYS A 92 28.01 -5.85 -21.25
CA LYS A 92 27.28 -4.78 -21.92
C LYS A 92 28.03 -3.53 -21.56
N LYS A 93 28.67 -2.85 -22.56
CA LYS A 93 29.13 -1.48 -22.36
C LYS A 93 27.94 -0.74 -21.80
N ALA A 94 27.90 -0.64 -20.48
CA ALA A 94 27.05 0.26 -19.79
C ALA A 94 27.45 1.63 -20.32
N VAL A 95 26.59 2.26 -21.12
CA VAL A 95 26.51 3.69 -21.11
C VAL A 95 26.29 3.98 -19.63
N ALA A 96 27.36 4.40 -18.98
CA ALA A 96 27.35 4.77 -17.59
C ALA A 96 26.48 6.02 -17.44
N ARG A 97 25.15 5.82 -17.40
CA ARG A 97 24.38 6.51 -16.41
C ARG A 97 24.77 5.81 -15.12
N THR A 98 25.64 6.40 -14.38
CA THR A 98 25.78 6.20 -12.95
C THR A 98 24.44 6.54 -12.31
N VAL A 99 23.48 5.62 -12.42
CA VAL A 99 22.44 5.50 -11.44
C VAL A 99 23.20 4.93 -10.24
N GLU A 100 23.71 5.82 -9.40
CA GLU A 100 23.99 5.47 -8.03
C GLU A 100 22.76 4.66 -7.60
N LYS A 101 22.94 3.39 -7.26
CA LYS A 101 21.90 2.61 -6.59
C LYS A 101 21.56 3.43 -5.36
N GLU A 102 20.46 4.16 -5.43
CA GLU A 102 19.92 4.90 -4.29
C GLU A 102 19.71 3.85 -3.21
N ILE A 103 20.64 3.83 -2.25
CA ILE A 103 20.58 2.92 -1.11
C ILE A 103 19.40 3.43 -0.28
N ASP A 104 18.31 2.66 -0.24
CA ASP A 104 17.21 2.94 0.66
C ASP A 104 17.75 2.95 2.09
N VAL A 105 17.50 4.04 2.78
CA VAL A 105 17.88 4.16 4.19
C VAL A 105 16.95 3.29 5.01
N PRO A 106 17.48 2.44 5.90
CA PRO A 106 16.65 1.65 6.80
C PRO A 106 15.70 2.53 7.62
N PRO A 107 14.51 2.05 7.99
CA PRO A 107 13.61 2.78 8.86
C PRO A 107 14.30 3.14 10.19
N ALA A 108 14.15 4.39 10.62
CA ALA A 108 14.58 4.84 11.95
C ALA A 108 13.79 4.12 13.05
N ASP A 109 14.31 4.17 14.27
CA ASP A 109 13.61 3.67 15.44
C ASP A 109 12.16 4.22 15.53
N PRO A 110 11.17 3.42 15.97
CA PRO A 110 9.78 3.85 16.09
C PRO A 110 9.57 5.12 16.91
N ALA A 111 10.38 5.34 17.94
CA ALA A 111 10.31 6.56 18.75
C ALA A 111 10.79 7.79 17.94
N VAL A 112 11.82 7.64 17.13
CA VAL A 112 12.28 8.69 16.21
C VAL A 112 11.23 8.99 15.15
N GLN A 113 10.61 7.95 14.56
CA GLN A 113 9.53 8.13 13.58
C GLN A 113 8.35 8.90 14.19
N ASP A 114 7.86 8.48 15.38
CA ASP A 114 6.76 9.14 16.09
C ASP A 114 7.08 10.62 16.38
N LYS A 115 8.25 10.89 16.98
CA LYS A 115 8.71 12.26 17.27
C LYS A 115 8.72 13.12 16.01
N THR A 116 9.25 12.60 14.92
CA THR A 116 9.37 13.32 13.65
C THR A 116 8.01 13.56 13.00
N PHE A 117 7.13 12.55 12.98
CA PHE A 117 5.78 12.73 12.45
C PHE A 117 4.97 13.72 13.28
N ARG A 118 5.02 13.66 14.62
CA ARG A 118 4.36 14.65 15.47
C ARG A 118 4.87 16.05 15.22
N ALA A 119 6.19 16.23 15.12
CA ALA A 119 6.80 17.52 14.82
C ALA A 119 6.40 18.05 13.43
N LEU A 120 6.30 17.18 12.42
CA LEU A 120 5.80 17.53 11.09
C LEU A 120 4.33 17.97 11.15
N LEU A 121 3.48 17.16 11.77
CA LEU A 121 2.04 17.43 11.88
C LEU A 121 1.76 18.74 12.63
N ALA A 122 2.53 19.05 13.66
CA ALA A 122 2.44 20.30 14.41
C ALA A 122 2.82 21.56 13.60
N LYS A 123 3.49 21.41 12.46
CA LYS A 123 3.80 22.52 11.52
C LYS A 123 2.73 22.71 10.43
N LEU A 124 1.71 21.88 10.42
CA LEU A 124 0.65 21.85 9.43
C LEU A 124 -0.69 22.15 10.08
N SER A 125 -1.61 22.72 9.32
CA SER A 125 -2.99 22.95 9.74
C SER A 125 -3.95 22.16 8.88
N LEU A 126 -5.14 21.90 9.40
CA LEU A 126 -6.24 21.34 8.63
C LEU A 126 -7.02 22.48 7.97
N SER A 127 -7.13 22.47 6.64
CA SER A 127 -7.92 23.45 5.90
C SER A 127 -9.42 23.30 6.23
N GLU A 128 -10.18 24.39 6.14
CA GLU A 128 -11.61 24.35 6.45
C GLU A 128 -12.35 23.33 5.58
N SER A 129 -12.04 23.26 4.28
CA SER A 129 -12.65 22.28 3.37
C SER A 129 -12.38 20.81 3.76
N HIS A 130 -11.20 20.51 4.32
CA HIS A 130 -10.90 19.17 4.82
C HIS A 130 -11.60 18.89 6.15
N LYS A 131 -11.69 19.89 7.02
CA LYS A 131 -12.42 19.83 8.28
C LYS A 131 -13.91 19.58 8.03
N GLU A 132 -14.54 20.36 7.17
CA GLU A 132 -15.93 20.17 6.73
C GLU A 132 -16.15 18.74 6.16
N ASN A 133 -15.20 18.23 5.38
CA ASN A 133 -15.28 16.87 4.84
C ASN A 133 -15.25 15.80 5.94
N LEU A 134 -14.48 16.00 7.00
CA LEU A 134 -14.42 15.08 8.15
C LEU A 134 -15.67 15.18 9.03
N LEU A 135 -16.17 16.39 9.27
CA LEU A 135 -17.43 16.62 10.00
C LEU A 135 -18.62 16.02 9.23
N ALA A 136 -18.68 16.20 7.91
CA ALA A 136 -19.72 15.60 7.06
C ALA A 136 -19.68 14.07 7.02
N ARG A 137 -18.62 13.44 7.55
CA ARG A 137 -18.50 11.99 7.76
C ARG A 137 -18.89 11.57 9.18
N GLY A 138 -19.40 12.49 9.98
CA GLY A 138 -19.90 12.25 11.31
C GLY A 138 -18.87 12.35 12.44
N LEU A 139 -17.62 12.72 12.16
CA LEU A 139 -16.65 12.99 13.23
C LEU A 139 -16.99 14.31 13.91
N SER A 140 -16.90 14.37 15.24
CA SER A 140 -16.98 15.62 15.97
C SER A 140 -15.67 16.44 15.82
N LYS A 141 -15.72 17.74 16.17
CA LYS A 141 -14.54 18.61 16.15
C LYS A 141 -13.42 18.04 17.01
N GLU A 142 -13.76 17.61 18.22
CA GLU A 142 -12.84 17.01 19.19
C GLU A 142 -12.24 15.69 18.69
N ALA A 143 -13.03 14.88 17.95
CA ALA A 143 -12.53 13.66 17.34
C ALA A 143 -11.52 13.96 16.22
N VAL A 144 -11.79 14.97 15.39
CA VAL A 144 -10.88 15.43 14.33
C VAL A 144 -9.57 15.94 14.92
N GLU A 145 -9.62 16.75 15.97
CA GLU A 145 -8.44 17.29 16.66
C GLU A 145 -7.63 16.17 17.32
N ARG A 146 -8.28 15.27 18.05
CA ARG A 146 -7.64 14.12 18.72
C ARG A 146 -6.98 13.17 17.73
N ALA A 147 -7.58 12.93 16.58
CA ALA A 147 -7.01 12.12 15.50
C ALA A 147 -5.77 12.78 14.88
N GLY A 148 -5.69 14.11 14.89
CA GLY A 148 -4.55 14.88 14.39
C GLY A 148 -4.45 14.91 12.88
N TYR A 149 -5.58 14.95 12.17
CA TYR A 149 -5.60 15.15 10.73
C TYR A 149 -5.09 16.53 10.35
N VAL A 150 -4.30 16.63 9.30
CA VAL A 150 -3.80 17.89 8.75
C VAL A 150 -3.81 17.87 7.24
N SER A 151 -3.94 19.02 6.60
CA SER A 151 -3.81 19.14 5.16
C SER A 151 -2.38 18.85 4.71
N ALA A 152 -2.23 18.07 3.63
CA ALA A 152 -0.92 17.76 3.09
C ALA A 152 -0.23 19.01 2.53
N PRO A 153 1.07 19.25 2.83
CA PRO A 153 1.77 20.39 2.34
C PRO A 153 2.03 20.26 0.83
N THR A 154 1.53 21.20 0.04
CA THR A 154 1.77 21.28 -1.39
C THR A 154 2.79 22.34 -1.77
N ILE A 155 3.00 23.32 -0.88
CA ILE A 155 3.98 24.41 -0.97
C ILE A 155 4.75 24.53 0.34
N GLY A 156 5.85 25.27 0.37
CA GLY A 156 6.62 25.52 1.61
C GLY A 156 7.31 24.30 2.23
N ILE A 157 7.41 23.18 1.52
CA ILE A 157 7.94 21.90 2.04
C ILE A 157 9.39 22.06 2.53
N SER A 158 10.21 22.82 1.80
CA SER A 158 11.61 23.05 2.17
C SER A 158 11.74 23.83 3.48
N GLN A 159 10.89 24.85 3.69
CA GLN A 159 10.85 25.64 4.92
C GLN A 159 10.40 24.79 6.11
N ILE A 160 9.37 23.95 5.93
CA ILE A 160 8.91 23.03 6.96
C ILE A 160 10.04 22.07 7.36
N THR A 161 10.70 21.45 6.37
CA THR A 161 11.76 20.48 6.61
C THR A 161 12.99 21.14 7.25
N HIS A 162 13.37 22.33 6.79
CA HIS A 162 14.45 23.11 7.42
C HIS A 162 14.11 23.45 8.88
N GLY A 163 12.90 23.90 9.15
CA GLY A 163 12.46 24.20 10.51
C GLY A 163 12.43 22.98 11.44
N LEU A 164 12.19 21.78 10.92
CA LEU A 164 12.33 20.54 11.70
C LEU A 164 13.79 20.28 12.06
N LEU A 165 14.68 20.35 11.08
CA LEU A 165 16.11 20.11 11.28
C LEU A 165 16.75 21.12 12.23
N SER A 166 16.41 22.42 12.12
CA SER A 166 16.90 23.49 13.02
C SER A 166 16.47 23.27 14.47
N ASN A 167 15.35 22.54 14.69
CA ASN A 167 14.89 22.14 16.03
C ASN A 167 15.41 20.75 16.45
N GLY A 168 16.46 20.22 15.80
CA GLY A 168 17.06 18.95 16.16
C GLY A 168 16.17 17.72 15.88
N ILE A 169 15.17 17.85 15.00
CA ILE A 169 14.31 16.73 14.60
C ILE A 169 15.01 15.93 13.49
N ARG A 170 15.25 14.65 13.73
CA ARG A 170 15.85 13.74 12.77
C ARG A 170 14.84 13.36 11.69
N THR A 171 15.23 13.51 10.40
CA THR A 171 14.39 13.15 9.24
C THR A 171 14.87 11.89 8.51
N GLU A 172 16.12 11.50 8.71
CA GLU A 172 16.73 10.32 8.11
C GLU A 172 16.07 9.04 8.66
N GLY A 173 15.76 8.11 7.76
CA GLY A 173 15.08 6.87 8.10
C GLY A 173 13.58 7.05 8.40
N VAL A 174 13.02 8.25 8.25
CA VAL A 174 11.59 8.48 8.46
C VAL A 174 10.87 8.51 7.10
N PRO A 175 9.86 7.62 6.88
CA PRO A 175 9.15 7.56 5.61
C PRO A 175 8.56 8.90 5.18
N GLY A 176 8.69 9.21 3.90
CA GLY A 176 8.26 10.49 3.33
C GLY A 176 9.37 11.54 3.27
N PHE A 177 10.39 11.48 4.12
CA PHE A 177 11.55 12.35 4.01
C PHE A 177 12.61 11.76 3.08
N TYR A 178 13.31 12.62 2.34
CA TYR A 178 14.37 12.25 1.42
C TYR A 178 15.35 13.41 1.23
N LYS A 179 16.57 13.11 0.81
CA LYS A 179 17.64 14.10 0.66
C LYS A 179 18.11 14.14 -0.79
N LYS A 180 17.93 15.28 -1.46
CA LYS A 180 18.64 15.60 -2.70
C LYS A 180 19.91 16.40 -2.34
N THR A 181 19.90 17.70 -2.61
CA THR A 181 20.88 18.64 -2.03
C THR A 181 20.50 18.99 -0.60
N GLN A 182 19.23 19.13 -0.33
CA GLN A 182 18.66 19.40 0.99
C GLN A 182 17.56 18.36 1.31
N TRP A 183 17.27 18.19 2.60
CA TRP A 183 16.14 17.38 3.06
C TRP A 183 14.82 17.98 2.59
N SER A 184 13.91 17.11 2.19
CA SER A 184 12.57 17.46 1.72
C SER A 184 11.58 16.38 2.13
N PHE A 185 10.29 16.68 2.03
CA PHE A 185 9.20 15.73 2.23
C PHE A 185 8.45 15.48 0.93
N VAL A 186 7.88 14.29 0.77
CA VAL A 186 7.15 13.92 -0.44
C VAL A 186 5.90 14.78 -0.63
N ASN A 187 5.65 15.19 -1.88
CA ASN A 187 4.42 15.85 -2.29
C ASN A 187 3.66 14.91 -3.25
N TYR A 188 2.55 14.37 -2.82
CA TYR A 188 1.65 13.55 -3.62
C TYR A 188 0.39 14.32 -4.07
N GLY A 189 0.39 15.64 -3.94
CA GLY A 189 -0.71 16.50 -4.30
C GLY A 189 -1.63 16.83 -3.12
N PRO A 190 -2.72 17.59 -3.37
CA PRO A 190 -3.64 18.03 -2.34
C PRO A 190 -4.45 16.88 -1.75
N GLY A 191 -4.77 17.04 -0.48
CA GLY A 191 -5.48 16.08 0.35
C GLY A 191 -5.14 16.27 1.81
N PHE A 192 -5.48 15.35 2.67
CA PHE A 192 -5.11 15.40 4.07
C PHE A 192 -4.38 14.14 4.54
N LEU A 193 -3.48 14.34 5.48
CA LEU A 193 -2.69 13.29 6.11
C LEU A 193 -3.47 12.67 7.27
N ILE A 194 -3.42 11.36 7.35
CA ILE A 194 -4.03 10.53 8.38
C ILE A 194 -2.89 9.87 9.16
N PRO A 195 -2.69 10.19 10.43
CA PRO A 195 -1.69 9.55 11.28
C PRO A 195 -2.09 8.09 11.57
N CYS A 196 -1.25 7.14 11.19
CA CYS A 196 -1.46 5.72 11.51
C CYS A 196 -0.75 5.38 12.83
N ARG A 197 -1.50 4.96 13.83
CA ARG A 197 -1.02 4.70 15.20
C ARG A 197 -0.98 3.22 15.52
N GLY A 198 0.02 2.83 16.33
CA GLY A 198 0.09 1.51 16.96
C GLY A 198 -0.69 1.45 18.28
N PHE A 199 -0.63 0.31 18.96
CA PHE A 199 -1.25 0.12 20.29
C PHE A 199 -0.66 1.03 21.37
N ASP A 200 0.60 1.42 21.22
CA ASP A 200 1.30 2.37 22.10
C ASP A 200 0.98 3.85 21.79
N GLY A 201 0.07 4.10 20.87
CA GLY A 201 -0.32 5.43 20.42
C GLY A 201 0.73 6.16 19.57
N LYS A 202 1.89 5.54 19.31
CA LYS A 202 2.92 6.12 18.46
C LYS A 202 2.50 6.11 16.99
N ILE A 203 2.84 7.17 16.29
CA ILE A 203 2.63 7.30 14.84
C ILE A 203 3.74 6.54 14.12
N HIS A 204 3.41 5.42 13.50
CA HIS A 204 4.34 4.59 12.74
C HIS A 204 4.31 4.84 11.22
N GLY A 205 3.43 5.72 10.77
CA GLY A 205 3.28 6.08 9.36
C GLY A 205 2.19 7.11 9.13
N LEU A 206 2.17 7.64 7.94
CA LEU A 206 1.12 8.55 7.48
C LEU A 206 0.46 7.98 6.23
N GLN A 207 -0.84 8.15 6.12
CA GLN A 207 -1.59 7.91 4.89
C GLN A 207 -2.13 9.24 4.36
N LEU A 208 -2.04 9.47 3.06
CA LEU A 208 -2.66 10.60 2.39
C LEU A 208 -4.00 10.18 1.81
N ARG A 209 -5.07 10.86 2.17
CA ARG A 209 -6.34 10.81 1.44
C ARG A 209 -6.36 11.96 0.43
N THR A 210 -6.30 11.60 -0.86
CA THR A 210 -6.24 12.59 -1.96
C THR A 210 -7.59 13.24 -2.23
N ASP A 211 -7.59 14.49 -2.72
CA ASP A 211 -8.82 15.18 -3.10
C ASP A 211 -9.43 14.60 -4.37
N LYS A 212 -10.78 14.49 -4.40
CA LYS A 212 -11.51 14.02 -5.59
C LYS A 212 -11.25 14.89 -6.84
N LYS A 213 -11.07 16.21 -6.66
CA LYS A 213 -10.80 17.14 -7.76
C LYS A 213 -9.48 16.83 -8.46
N THR A 214 -8.44 16.49 -7.69
CA THR A 214 -7.13 16.08 -8.23
C THR A 214 -7.25 14.80 -9.04
N TYR A 215 -8.01 13.82 -8.55
CA TYR A 215 -8.27 12.57 -9.23
C TYR A 215 -9.03 12.75 -10.55
N ARG A 216 -10.08 13.59 -10.57
CA ARG A 216 -10.85 13.88 -11.79
C ARG A 216 -10.02 14.64 -12.82
N LYS A 217 -9.21 15.61 -12.42
CA LYS A 217 -8.30 16.35 -13.32
C LYS A 217 -7.30 15.41 -13.99
N LEU A 218 -6.75 14.46 -13.26
CA LEU A 218 -5.81 13.46 -13.80
C LEU A 218 -6.49 12.50 -14.78
N SER A 219 -7.71 12.05 -14.49
CA SER A 219 -8.49 11.18 -15.39
C SER A 219 -8.91 11.90 -16.68
N ALA A 220 -9.03 13.22 -16.66
CA ALA A 220 -9.35 14.04 -17.83
C ALA A 220 -8.09 14.46 -18.64
N GLY A 221 -6.93 13.88 -18.37
CA GLY A 221 -5.68 14.19 -19.07
C GLY A 221 -4.99 15.48 -18.62
N TYR A 222 -5.54 16.21 -17.67
CA TYR A 222 -4.89 17.38 -17.10
C TYR A 222 -3.78 16.92 -16.15
N VAL A 223 -2.53 17.14 -16.56
CA VAL A 223 -1.33 16.87 -15.75
C VAL A 223 -0.95 18.19 -15.06
N PRO A 224 -1.15 18.34 -13.73
CA PRO A 224 -0.57 19.47 -13.03
C PRO A 224 0.94 19.41 -13.21
N GLU A 225 1.61 20.55 -13.40
CA GLU A 225 3.09 20.63 -13.45
C GLU A 225 3.79 20.20 -12.16
N ALA A 226 3.04 19.73 -11.18
CA ALA A 226 3.58 19.19 -9.94
C ALA A 226 4.62 18.09 -10.24
N ALA A 227 5.83 18.28 -9.74
CA ALA A 227 7.01 17.46 -9.99
C ALA A 227 6.80 15.96 -9.70
N PHE A 228 5.75 15.59 -8.98
CA PHE A 228 5.42 14.23 -8.61
C PHE A 228 4.81 13.41 -9.78
N LEU A 229 4.12 14.07 -10.73
CA LEU A 229 3.54 13.41 -11.91
C LEU A 229 4.55 13.16 -13.03
N LYS A 230 5.72 13.78 -12.98
CA LYS A 230 6.83 13.52 -13.92
C LYS A 230 7.54 12.19 -13.65
N ARG A 231 7.12 11.43 -12.62
CA ARG A 231 7.76 10.16 -12.25
C ARG A 231 7.09 8.98 -12.92
N ASP A 232 7.90 8.07 -13.41
CA ASP A 232 7.52 6.82 -14.09
C ASP A 232 6.56 5.92 -13.28
N ASN A 233 6.53 6.09 -11.95
CA ASN A 233 5.70 5.29 -11.05
C ASN A 233 4.18 5.51 -11.21
N PHE A 234 3.75 6.62 -11.84
CA PHE A 234 2.33 6.93 -12.07
C PHE A 234 1.94 6.83 -13.56
N ARG A 235 2.85 6.42 -14.41
CA ARG A 235 2.57 6.10 -15.81
C ARG A 235 2.63 4.62 -16.05
N HIS A 236 1.73 4.11 -16.88
CA HIS A 236 1.88 2.79 -17.46
C HIS A 236 3.06 2.80 -18.46
N ALA A 237 3.59 1.61 -18.79
CA ALA A 237 4.67 1.48 -19.76
C ALA A 237 4.34 2.08 -21.14
N ASN A 238 3.04 2.16 -21.50
CA ASN A 238 2.52 2.81 -22.72
C ASN A 238 2.37 4.34 -22.59
N GLY A 239 2.87 4.96 -21.53
CA GLY A 239 2.78 6.41 -21.30
C GLY A 239 1.44 6.92 -20.75
N THR A 240 0.41 6.06 -20.63
CA THR A 240 -0.88 6.47 -20.05
C THR A 240 -0.77 6.69 -18.55
N LEU A 241 -1.51 7.68 -18.02
CA LEU A 241 -1.52 7.96 -16.59
C LEU A 241 -2.24 6.85 -15.82
N ARG A 242 -1.60 6.37 -14.76
CA ARG A 242 -2.28 5.50 -13.78
C ARG A 242 -3.27 6.33 -12.97
N LYS A 243 -4.41 5.73 -12.63
CA LYS A 243 -5.31 6.32 -11.65
C LYS A 243 -4.58 6.42 -10.30
N ILE A 244 -4.54 7.63 -9.73
CA ILE A 244 -4.00 7.83 -8.39
C ILE A 244 -4.98 7.22 -7.40
N PRO A 245 -4.53 6.31 -6.52
CA PRO A 245 -5.39 5.77 -5.47
C PRO A 245 -5.95 6.87 -4.58
N ARG A 246 -7.16 6.66 -4.07
CA ARG A 246 -7.78 7.59 -3.11
C ARG A 246 -6.96 7.72 -1.83
N TYR A 247 -6.29 6.64 -1.43
CA TYR A 247 -5.43 6.56 -0.26
C TYR A 247 -4.03 6.11 -0.66
N LEU A 248 -3.02 6.82 -0.20
CA LEU A 248 -1.61 6.58 -0.48
C LEU A 248 -0.82 6.49 0.83
N THR A 249 -0.07 5.44 1.02
CA THR A 249 0.93 5.40 2.11
C THR A 249 2.07 6.37 1.81
N ILE A 250 2.40 7.21 2.76
CA ILE A 250 3.54 8.12 2.64
C ILE A 250 4.83 7.31 2.64
N SER A 251 5.62 7.47 1.60
CA SER A 251 6.87 6.75 1.37
C SER A 251 7.83 7.59 0.56
N SER A 252 9.10 7.52 0.87
CA SER A 252 10.17 8.13 0.07
C SER A 252 11.05 7.09 -0.63
N TYR A 253 10.59 5.84 -0.69
CA TYR A 253 11.25 4.74 -1.39
C TYR A 253 11.68 5.12 -2.81
N GLY A 254 12.90 4.73 -3.20
CA GLY A 254 13.49 5.05 -4.51
C GLY A 254 13.84 6.53 -4.69
N ARG A 255 13.95 7.30 -3.60
CA ARG A 255 14.49 8.67 -3.60
C ARG A 255 15.80 8.71 -2.84
N PRO A 256 16.76 9.61 -3.20
CA PRO A 256 18.02 9.72 -2.47
C PRO A 256 17.80 9.90 -0.97
N GLY A 257 18.43 9.06 -0.14
CA GLY A 257 18.26 9.08 1.31
C GLY A 257 16.84 8.81 1.78
N GLY A 258 16.00 8.25 0.92
CA GLY A 258 14.60 7.96 1.23
C GLY A 258 14.41 6.62 1.95
N THR A 259 13.26 6.45 2.56
CA THR A 259 12.89 5.27 3.34
C THR A 259 11.53 4.76 2.89
N LYS A 260 11.40 3.44 2.83
CA LYS A 260 10.14 2.78 2.48
C LYS A 260 9.09 3.02 3.56
N GLY A 261 7.92 3.52 3.16
CA GLY A 261 6.75 3.58 4.03
C GLY A 261 6.21 2.17 4.31
N ILE A 262 5.91 1.89 5.56
CA ILE A 262 5.36 0.61 5.99
C ILE A 262 3.87 0.80 6.29
N THR A 263 3.04 -0.05 5.72
CA THR A 263 1.58 -0.07 5.96
C THR A 263 1.26 -0.98 7.15
N LYS A 264 1.69 -0.59 8.37
CA LYS A 264 1.25 -1.29 9.58
C LYS A 264 -0.23 -0.99 9.84
N PRO A 265 -0.99 -1.92 10.44
CA PRO A 265 -2.37 -1.65 10.84
C PRO A 265 -2.47 -0.44 11.76
N HIS A 266 -3.53 0.35 11.57
CA HIS A 266 -3.85 1.47 12.45
C HIS A 266 -4.82 1.03 13.53
N TYR A 267 -4.50 1.32 14.78
CA TYR A 267 -5.34 1.03 15.95
C TYR A 267 -5.93 2.31 16.52
N ASN A 268 -7.25 2.29 16.73
CA ASN A 268 -7.98 3.29 17.50
C ASN A 268 -8.59 2.58 18.72
N PRO A 269 -8.27 3.01 19.97
CA PRO A 269 -8.74 2.35 21.18
C PRO A 269 -10.24 2.56 21.47
N GLY A 270 -10.93 3.43 20.72
CA GLY A 270 -12.30 3.84 21.03
C GLY A 270 -12.33 4.58 22.38
N ASN A 271 -13.28 4.21 23.24
CA ASN A 271 -13.34 4.69 24.62
C ASN A 271 -12.48 3.88 25.61
N GLY A 272 -11.72 2.93 25.13
CA GLY A 272 -10.87 2.05 25.92
C GLY A 272 -11.60 0.92 26.66
N ILE A 273 -12.94 0.90 26.62
CA ILE A 273 -13.77 -0.04 27.37
C ILE A 273 -14.13 -1.28 26.52
N GLY A 274 -14.36 -2.40 27.21
CA GLY A 274 -14.85 -3.64 26.59
C GLY A 274 -13.75 -4.51 25.98
N ASN A 275 -14.17 -5.72 25.59
CA ASN A 275 -13.31 -6.81 25.10
C ASN A 275 -13.41 -7.01 23.59
N THR A 276 -14.09 -6.10 22.90
CA THR A 276 -14.38 -6.17 21.46
C THR A 276 -13.40 -5.31 20.66
N VAL A 277 -13.11 -5.75 19.44
CA VAL A 277 -12.41 -4.95 18.43
C VAL A 277 -13.07 -5.12 17.07
N ILE A 278 -13.21 -4.05 16.31
CA ILE A 278 -13.74 -4.06 14.94
C ILE A 278 -12.59 -3.94 13.95
N ILE A 279 -12.45 -4.90 13.05
CA ILE A 279 -11.42 -4.90 12.00
C ILE A 279 -12.05 -4.40 10.70
N THR A 280 -11.41 -3.38 10.10
CA THR A 280 -11.84 -2.75 8.83
C THR A 280 -10.65 -2.47 7.91
N GLU A 281 -10.86 -1.91 6.71
CA GLU A 281 -9.81 -1.79 5.69
C GLU A 281 -9.04 -0.45 5.68
N GLY A 282 -9.45 0.56 6.41
CA GLY A 282 -8.78 1.87 6.33
C GLY A 282 -8.78 2.68 7.63
N PRO A 283 -7.72 3.48 7.91
CA PRO A 283 -7.58 4.21 9.17
C PRO A 283 -8.73 5.18 9.42
N LEU A 284 -9.13 5.95 8.40
CA LEU A 284 -10.25 6.89 8.55
C LEU A 284 -11.56 6.18 8.88
N LYS A 285 -11.82 5.00 8.29
CA LYS A 285 -12.99 4.19 8.64
C LYS A 285 -12.92 3.69 10.07
N ALA A 286 -11.76 3.21 10.49
CA ALA A 286 -11.54 2.79 11.88
C ALA A 286 -11.83 3.92 12.85
N ASP A 287 -11.33 5.13 12.56
CA ASP A 287 -11.58 6.30 13.41
C ASP A 287 -13.06 6.68 13.48
N ILE A 288 -13.78 6.64 12.34
CA ILE A 288 -15.23 6.91 12.27
C ILE A 288 -16.01 5.84 13.03
N ILE A 289 -15.72 4.56 12.80
CA ILE A 289 -16.37 3.45 13.51
C ILE A 289 -16.17 3.56 15.01
N SER A 290 -14.92 3.80 15.46
CA SER A 290 -14.63 4.00 16.87
C SER A 290 -15.35 5.21 17.47
N HIS A 291 -15.48 6.29 16.69
CA HIS A 291 -16.19 7.49 17.12
C HIS A 291 -17.68 7.22 17.40
N PHE A 292 -18.36 6.55 16.46
CA PHE A 292 -19.78 6.24 16.61
C PHE A 292 -20.09 5.15 17.65
N THR A 293 -19.22 4.14 17.74
CA THR A 293 -19.51 2.94 18.56
C THR A 293 -18.83 2.96 19.92
N GLY A 294 -17.85 3.81 20.12
CA GLY A 294 -16.95 3.74 21.29
C GLY A 294 -16.07 2.50 21.33
N THR A 295 -16.22 1.58 20.36
CA THR A 295 -15.49 0.31 20.33
C THR A 295 -14.12 0.49 19.70
N ALA A 296 -13.12 -0.25 20.23
CA ALA A 296 -11.81 -0.27 19.63
C ALA A 296 -11.86 -0.78 18.18
N SER A 297 -11.07 -0.19 17.29
CA SER A 297 -10.99 -0.60 15.90
C SER A 297 -9.56 -0.78 15.42
N LEU A 298 -9.37 -1.70 14.48
CA LEU A 298 -8.10 -2.01 13.83
C LEU A 298 -8.27 -1.93 12.31
N ALA A 299 -7.58 -0.99 11.68
CA ALA A 299 -7.58 -0.88 10.22
C ALA A 299 -6.45 -1.70 9.60
N VAL A 300 -6.79 -2.62 8.70
CA VAL A 300 -5.84 -3.39 7.89
C VAL A 300 -5.66 -2.70 6.54
N LEU A 301 -4.51 -2.08 6.33
CA LEU A 301 -4.22 -1.24 5.16
C LEU A 301 -3.90 -2.05 3.90
N GLY A 302 -4.88 -2.83 3.41
CA GLY A 302 -4.74 -3.70 2.24
C GLY A 302 -4.04 -5.04 2.53
N VAL A 303 -3.95 -5.88 1.50
CA VAL A 303 -3.43 -7.26 1.60
C VAL A 303 -2.02 -7.40 2.17
N ASN A 304 -1.18 -6.38 2.01
CA ASN A 304 0.19 -6.40 2.56
C ASN A 304 0.22 -6.24 4.09
N SER A 305 -0.83 -5.75 4.71
CA SER A 305 -0.93 -5.58 6.16
C SER A 305 -1.36 -6.85 6.89
N ILE A 306 -1.84 -7.86 6.17
CA ILE A 306 -2.24 -9.15 6.75
C ILE A 306 -1.04 -9.85 7.43
N SER A 307 0.18 -9.64 6.93
CA SER A 307 1.40 -10.19 7.53
C SER A 307 1.67 -9.69 8.96
N TYR A 308 1.14 -8.52 9.33
CA TYR A 308 1.24 -7.98 10.70
C TYR A 308 0.13 -8.49 11.63
N LEU A 309 -0.91 -9.09 11.08
CA LEU A 309 -2.09 -9.46 11.84
C LEU A 309 -1.80 -10.44 13.00
N PRO A 310 -0.95 -11.48 12.84
CA PRO A 310 -0.62 -12.37 13.94
C PRO A 310 -0.07 -11.64 15.17
N SER A 311 0.89 -10.75 14.98
CA SER A 311 1.45 -9.95 16.09
C SER A 311 0.41 -9.00 16.69
N MET A 312 -0.45 -8.39 15.87
CA MET A 312 -1.50 -7.49 16.33
C MET A 312 -2.57 -8.23 17.13
N LEU A 313 -2.99 -9.42 16.71
CA LEU A 313 -3.94 -10.24 17.45
C LEU A 313 -3.36 -10.70 18.78
N SER A 314 -2.07 -11.07 18.82
CA SER A 314 -1.39 -11.37 20.07
C SER A 314 -1.42 -10.20 21.06
N GLU A 315 -1.15 -8.98 20.60
CA GLU A 315 -1.22 -7.79 21.46
C GLU A 315 -2.67 -7.51 21.92
N LEU A 316 -3.66 -7.61 21.03
CA LEU A 316 -5.07 -7.48 21.40
C LEU A 316 -5.49 -8.47 22.49
N ARG A 317 -4.99 -9.72 22.43
CA ARG A 317 -5.22 -10.72 23.50
C ARG A 317 -4.62 -10.27 24.83
N LYS A 318 -3.40 -9.76 24.84
CA LYS A 318 -2.76 -9.22 26.06
C LYS A 318 -3.56 -8.03 26.65
N MET A 319 -4.22 -7.27 25.79
CA MET A 319 -5.11 -6.16 26.18
C MET A 319 -6.50 -6.62 26.66
N GLY A 320 -6.73 -7.93 26.77
CA GLY A 320 -8.02 -8.48 27.20
C GLY A 320 -9.10 -8.52 26.13
N LYS A 321 -8.78 -8.23 24.87
CA LYS A 321 -9.73 -8.34 23.77
C LYS A 321 -9.91 -9.83 23.42
N ASN A 322 -11.16 -10.26 23.25
CA ASN A 322 -11.50 -11.66 22.94
C ASN A 322 -12.60 -11.83 21.90
N LEU A 323 -13.19 -10.73 21.44
CA LEU A 323 -14.23 -10.70 20.41
C LEU A 323 -13.80 -9.80 19.26
N VAL A 324 -13.81 -10.34 18.05
CA VAL A 324 -13.52 -9.62 16.82
C VAL A 324 -14.78 -9.54 15.96
N TYR A 325 -15.13 -8.34 15.55
CA TYR A 325 -16.03 -8.14 14.42
C TYR A 325 -15.24 -7.71 13.20
N THR A 326 -15.59 -8.27 12.04
CA THR A 326 -15.04 -7.80 10.75
C THR A 326 -16.07 -6.92 10.05
N ALA A 327 -15.65 -5.75 9.57
CA ALA A 327 -16.49 -4.75 8.93
C ALA A 327 -15.78 -4.19 7.67
N PHE A 328 -15.72 -5.03 6.64
CA PHE A 328 -15.16 -4.67 5.33
C PHE A 328 -16.27 -4.21 4.39
N ASP A 329 -15.92 -3.39 3.37
CA ASP A 329 -16.89 -2.88 2.39
C ASP A 329 -17.71 -4.00 1.73
N MET A 330 -18.99 -3.72 1.47
CA MET A 330 -19.92 -4.69 0.91
C MET A 330 -19.56 -5.18 -0.49
N ASP A 331 -18.79 -4.40 -1.26
CA ASP A 331 -18.30 -4.79 -2.59
C ASP A 331 -17.26 -5.94 -2.54
N MET A 332 -16.79 -6.31 -1.35
CA MET A 332 -15.90 -7.47 -1.18
C MET A 332 -16.52 -8.79 -1.63
N TYR A 333 -17.84 -8.93 -1.56
CA TYR A 333 -18.53 -10.15 -1.96
C TYR A 333 -18.52 -10.39 -3.47
N GLU A 334 -18.27 -9.35 -4.27
CA GLU A 334 -18.20 -9.41 -5.72
C GLU A 334 -16.82 -9.83 -6.25
N ASN A 335 -15.80 -9.83 -5.37
CA ASN A 335 -14.41 -10.12 -5.75
C ASN A 335 -13.88 -11.41 -5.08
N PRO A 336 -13.72 -12.52 -5.82
CA PRO A 336 -13.24 -13.80 -5.29
C PRO A 336 -11.90 -13.72 -4.55
N HIS A 337 -11.01 -12.80 -4.94
CA HIS A 337 -9.73 -12.61 -4.27
C HIS A 337 -9.89 -12.00 -2.88
N VAL A 338 -10.84 -11.09 -2.73
CA VAL A 338 -11.16 -10.46 -1.44
C VAL A 338 -11.86 -11.46 -0.53
N THR A 339 -12.80 -12.25 -1.05
CA THR A 339 -13.47 -13.32 -0.29
C THR A 339 -12.47 -14.34 0.26
N LYS A 340 -11.48 -14.75 -0.56
CA LYS A 340 -10.40 -15.64 -0.13
C LYS A 340 -9.51 -15.00 0.96
N ALA A 341 -9.19 -13.72 0.81
CA ALA A 341 -8.40 -12.99 1.81
C ALA A 341 -9.14 -12.90 3.15
N LEU A 342 -10.45 -12.70 3.13
CA LEU A 342 -11.31 -12.70 4.33
C LEU A 342 -11.41 -14.08 4.98
N SER A 343 -11.54 -15.15 4.19
CA SER A 343 -11.51 -16.51 4.72
C SER A 343 -10.19 -16.79 5.45
N ASN A 344 -9.07 -16.38 4.87
CA ASN A 344 -7.76 -16.48 5.51
C ASN A 344 -7.69 -15.63 6.80
N LEU A 345 -8.23 -14.41 6.76
CA LEU A 345 -8.31 -13.53 7.93
C LEU A 345 -9.07 -14.20 9.08
N ASN A 346 -10.25 -14.77 8.79
CA ASN A 346 -11.08 -15.44 9.77
C ASN A 346 -10.37 -16.66 10.39
N ALA A 347 -9.65 -17.44 9.56
CA ALA A 347 -8.84 -18.57 10.05
C ALA A 347 -7.73 -18.10 11.01
N VAL A 348 -7.05 -17.00 10.68
CA VAL A 348 -6.02 -16.42 11.56
C VAL A 348 -6.65 -15.90 12.86
N ILE A 349 -7.78 -15.20 12.81
CA ILE A 349 -8.49 -14.71 14.00
C ILE A 349 -8.85 -15.88 14.94
N SER A 350 -9.41 -16.95 14.39
CA SER A 350 -9.76 -18.16 15.15
C SER A 350 -8.54 -18.84 15.78
N HIS A 351 -7.43 -18.92 15.02
CA HIS A 351 -6.18 -19.52 15.50
C HIS A 351 -5.64 -18.81 16.76
N PHE A 352 -5.84 -17.50 16.87
CA PHE A 352 -5.49 -16.71 18.06
C PHE A 352 -6.54 -16.77 19.18
N GLY A 353 -7.53 -17.64 19.08
CA GLY A 353 -8.53 -17.89 20.12
C GLY A 353 -9.55 -16.79 20.31
N PHE A 354 -9.76 -15.94 19.29
CA PHE A 354 -10.85 -14.97 19.31
C PHE A 354 -12.17 -15.62 18.89
N ARG A 355 -13.25 -15.23 19.54
CA ARG A 355 -14.58 -15.34 18.95
C ARG A 355 -14.70 -14.26 17.88
N TYR A 356 -15.27 -14.58 16.75
CA TYR A 356 -15.44 -13.60 15.68
C TYR A 356 -16.81 -13.72 15.02
N ALA A 357 -17.28 -12.60 14.50
CA ALA A 357 -18.45 -12.53 13.62
C ALA A 357 -18.22 -11.44 12.58
N GLN A 358 -18.91 -11.56 11.46
CA GLN A 358 -18.94 -10.52 10.43
C GLN A 358 -20.13 -9.61 10.70
N LEU A 359 -19.91 -8.31 10.80
CA LEU A 359 -20.99 -7.33 10.87
C LEU A 359 -21.69 -7.26 9.51
N GLN A 360 -23.01 -7.18 9.58
CA GLN A 360 -23.86 -6.98 8.44
C GLN A 360 -24.68 -5.69 8.66
N TRP A 361 -24.84 -4.93 7.61
CA TRP A 361 -25.67 -3.72 7.57
C TRP A 361 -26.41 -3.65 6.23
N ASP A 362 -27.27 -2.68 6.06
CA ASP A 362 -28.01 -2.47 4.83
C ASP A 362 -27.06 -2.27 3.65
N ARG A 363 -27.20 -3.08 2.62
CA ARG A 363 -26.37 -3.08 1.40
C ARG A 363 -26.45 -1.80 0.57
N ALA A 364 -27.42 -0.93 0.86
CA ALA A 364 -27.45 0.42 0.29
C ALA A 364 -26.23 1.26 0.68
N TYR A 365 -25.57 0.90 1.80
CA TYR A 365 -24.37 1.57 2.29
C TYR A 365 -23.14 0.71 2.01
N LYS A 366 -22.15 1.28 1.34
CA LYS A 366 -20.93 0.58 0.99
C LYS A 366 -20.12 0.15 2.21
N GLY A 367 -19.87 1.05 3.15
CA GLY A 367 -19.08 0.83 4.36
C GLY A 367 -19.92 0.95 5.64
N LEU A 368 -19.44 0.34 6.72
CA LEU A 368 -20.05 0.49 8.04
C LEU A 368 -20.04 1.95 8.50
N ASP A 369 -19.00 2.72 8.15
CA ASP A 369 -18.91 4.15 8.45
C ASP A 369 -20.07 4.96 7.81
N ASP A 370 -20.42 4.67 6.56
CA ASP A 370 -21.54 5.34 5.87
C ASP A 370 -22.89 4.93 6.50
N TYR A 371 -23.05 3.66 6.89
CA TYR A 371 -24.25 3.16 7.57
C TYR A 371 -24.44 3.83 8.94
N LEU A 372 -23.40 3.86 9.78
CA LEU A 372 -23.47 4.49 11.11
C LEU A 372 -23.81 5.97 11.03
N LEU A 373 -23.25 6.69 10.05
CA LEU A 373 -23.59 8.09 9.79
C LEU A 373 -25.08 8.24 9.47
N SER A 374 -25.65 7.39 8.62
CA SER A 374 -27.07 7.46 8.27
C SER A 374 -27.97 7.22 9.49
N GLN A 375 -27.62 6.28 10.36
CA GLN A 375 -28.37 5.99 11.58
C GLN A 375 -28.35 7.17 12.56
N SER A 376 -27.23 7.85 12.71
CA SER A 376 -27.12 9.03 13.58
C SER A 376 -28.02 10.18 13.11
N GLN A 377 -28.11 10.41 11.80
CA GLN A 377 -28.96 11.46 11.21
C GLN A 377 -30.45 11.14 11.35
N GLN A 378 -30.84 9.87 11.28
CA GLN A 378 -32.24 9.46 11.48
C GLN A 378 -32.66 9.58 12.95
N GLY A 379 -31.76 9.32 13.90
CA GLY A 379 -32.02 9.50 15.32
C GLY A 379 -32.19 10.96 15.78
N GLU A 380 -31.63 11.91 15.04
CA GLU A 380 -31.79 13.36 15.31
C GLU A 380 -33.09 13.93 14.72
N THR A 381 -33.62 13.35 13.64
CA THR A 381 -34.89 13.79 13.02
C THR A 381 -36.14 13.23 13.67
N GLY A 382 -35.99 12.25 14.58
CA GLY A 382 -37.09 11.61 15.31
C GLY A 382 -37.34 12.14 16.74
N LYS A 383 -36.65 13.22 17.11
CA LYS A 383 -36.91 13.99 18.37
C LYS A 383 -37.48 15.35 18.01
#